data_550cc6514553fb56137f748b0ab633ed
#
_entry.id   550cc6514553fb56137f748b0ab633ed
#
_cell.length_a   1.000
_cell.length_b   1.000
_cell.length_c   1.000
_cell.angle_alpha   90.00
_cell.angle_beta   90.00
_cell.angle_gamma   90.00
#
_symmetry.space_group_name_H-M   'P 1'
#
loop_
_entity.id
_entity.type
_entity.pdbx_description
1 polymer ?
#
loop_
_entity_poly.entity_id
_entity_poly.type
_entity_poly.pdbx_seq_one_letter_code
_entity_poly.pdbx_strand_id
1 'polypeptide(L)'
;MIVTDAWFPQTNGVVTTLAQTAAWLGRFGYEVRVVSPREFRTFPCPTYPEIRVAVFPYREMARRIAAFNPHALHIATEGVLGCAARRYCLSEGLRFTTSYHTQFPQYLRSRAPIPLWASYRALRWFHGAGERCFVSTSTVTRELAARGFRHLVRWQRGVDTEVFQPGPKEFLDLPRPIAAYVGRIAVEKNVGTFLAMPWAGSKLVIGDGPARAELEAQHPAARFVGFRFGSDLASHLAAADVMVFPSLTDTFGLVNLEAMACGVPVAAFPVAGPIDVIDDGVTGVLDVDLARAARRALDLNPADCRARALRSGWDVSTREFEAQLASCQRHEVSWRVRPHPAVSATG
;
A
#
# COMPACT_ATOMS: atom_id res chain seq x y z
N MET A 1 18.65 1.34 5.31
CA MET A 1 17.96 0.16 5.92
C MET A 1 16.48 0.44 6.05
N ILE A 2 15.61 -0.54 5.78
CA ILE A 2 14.16 -0.47 6.00
C ILE A 2 13.78 -1.53 7.05
N VAL A 3 13.07 -1.15 8.10
CA VAL A 3 12.56 -2.05 9.15
C VAL A 3 11.06 -2.15 9.03
N THR A 4 10.50 -3.37 8.96
CA THR A 4 9.06 -3.58 8.77
C THR A 4 8.58 -4.86 9.46
N ASP A 5 7.38 -4.82 10.04
CA ASP A 5 6.64 -6.01 10.53
C ASP A 5 5.79 -6.64 9.41
N ALA A 6 5.56 -5.91 8.30
CA ALA A 6 4.81 -6.37 7.14
C ALA A 6 5.77 -6.75 6.01
N TRP A 7 5.91 -8.04 5.72
CA TRP A 7 6.75 -8.56 4.64
C TRP A 7 6.21 -9.88 4.10
N PHE A 8 6.76 -10.34 2.98
CA PHE A 8 6.36 -11.63 2.42
C PHE A 8 6.34 -12.75 3.49
N PRO A 9 5.40 -13.71 3.44
CA PRO A 9 4.42 -13.97 2.39
C PRO A 9 3.12 -13.16 2.48
N GLN A 10 3.03 -12.13 3.32
CA GLN A 10 1.83 -11.29 3.41
C GLN A 10 1.58 -10.60 2.06
N THR A 11 0.31 -10.61 1.62
CA THR A 11 -0.14 -9.93 0.40
C THR A 11 -0.95 -8.70 0.79
N ASN A 12 -0.31 -7.53 0.77
CA ASN A 12 -0.96 -6.25 1.06
C ASN A 12 -0.17 -5.07 0.46
N GLY A 13 -0.81 -3.90 0.39
CA GLY A 13 -0.22 -2.70 -0.21
C GLY A 13 1.05 -2.20 0.49
N VAL A 14 1.25 -2.50 1.77
CA VAL A 14 2.49 -2.13 2.51
C VAL A 14 3.67 -2.94 1.98
N VAL A 15 3.50 -4.27 1.87
CA VAL A 15 4.53 -5.17 1.34
C VAL A 15 4.90 -4.78 -0.09
N THR A 16 3.90 -4.57 -0.97
CA THR A 16 4.12 -4.13 -2.35
C THR A 16 4.89 -2.81 -2.39
N THR A 17 4.48 -1.82 -1.62
CA THR A 17 5.15 -0.51 -1.57
C THR A 17 6.60 -0.64 -1.15
N LEU A 18 6.87 -1.35 -0.05
CA LEU A 18 8.23 -1.47 0.47
C LEU A 18 9.13 -2.31 -0.44
N ALA A 19 8.60 -3.36 -1.05
CA ALA A 19 9.35 -4.20 -1.99
C ALA A 19 9.73 -3.42 -3.27
N GLN A 20 8.79 -2.68 -3.84
CA GLN A 20 9.06 -1.83 -5.01
C GLN A 20 10.04 -0.70 -4.68
N THR A 21 9.85 -0.03 -3.53
CA THR A 21 10.78 1.02 -3.07
C THR A 21 12.20 0.47 -2.87
N ALA A 22 12.34 -0.71 -2.24
CA ALA A 22 13.64 -1.33 -2.05
C ALA A 22 14.30 -1.72 -3.40
N ALA A 23 13.52 -2.26 -4.34
CA ALA A 23 14.01 -2.63 -5.67
C ALA A 23 14.47 -1.39 -6.46
N TRP A 24 13.69 -0.30 -6.45
CA TRP A 24 14.06 0.93 -7.14
C TRP A 24 15.24 1.67 -6.49
N LEU A 25 15.34 1.67 -5.16
CA LEU A 25 16.55 2.17 -4.48
C LEU A 25 17.79 1.37 -4.90
N GLY A 26 17.67 0.04 -5.04
CA GLY A 26 18.74 -0.80 -5.60
C GLY A 26 19.13 -0.39 -7.02
N ARG A 27 18.14 -0.12 -7.91
CA ARG A 27 18.37 0.40 -9.27
C ARG A 27 19.03 1.79 -9.27
N PHE A 28 18.79 2.60 -8.23
CA PHE A 28 19.46 3.90 -8.06
C PHE A 28 20.87 3.79 -7.50
N GLY A 29 21.38 2.56 -7.24
CA GLY A 29 22.73 2.28 -6.77
C GLY A 29 22.88 2.24 -5.24
N TYR A 30 21.77 2.17 -4.49
CA TYR A 30 21.84 2.03 -3.03
C TYR A 30 21.93 0.57 -2.60
N GLU A 31 22.73 0.29 -1.57
CA GLU A 31 22.66 -0.97 -0.85
C GLU A 31 21.46 -0.93 0.11
N VAL A 32 20.45 -1.76 -0.17
CA VAL A 32 19.20 -1.80 0.60
C VAL A 32 19.12 -3.06 1.43
N ARG A 33 19.00 -2.89 2.75
CA ARG A 33 18.71 -3.98 3.68
C ARG A 33 17.30 -3.83 4.23
N VAL A 34 16.43 -4.81 3.98
CA VAL A 34 15.12 -4.91 4.59
C VAL A 34 15.21 -5.88 5.77
N VAL A 35 14.84 -5.41 6.97
CA VAL A 35 14.75 -6.22 8.19
C VAL A 35 13.29 -6.51 8.47
N SER A 36 12.93 -7.79 8.51
CA SER A 36 11.55 -8.27 8.56
C SER A 36 11.37 -9.42 9.54
N PRO A 37 10.14 -9.87 9.87
CA PRO A 37 9.88 -10.97 10.78
C PRO A 37 10.56 -12.28 10.39
N ARG A 38 10.90 -12.48 9.10
CA ARG A 38 11.58 -13.71 8.63
C ARG A 38 12.94 -13.96 9.30
N GLU A 39 13.53 -12.93 9.84
CA GLU A 39 14.87 -12.96 10.42
C GLU A 39 14.87 -13.17 11.95
N PHE A 40 13.68 -13.34 12.52
CA PHE A 40 13.49 -13.45 13.96
C PHE A 40 12.71 -14.71 14.34
N ARG A 41 12.78 -15.09 15.61
CA ARG A 41 11.80 -16.03 16.18
C ARG A 41 10.45 -15.34 16.22
N THR A 42 9.40 -16.01 15.71
CA THR A 42 8.07 -15.42 15.60
C THR A 42 6.98 -16.39 16.00
N PHE A 43 5.81 -15.87 16.36
CA PHE A 43 4.57 -16.63 16.46
C PHE A 43 3.50 -16.03 15.52
N PRO A 44 2.50 -16.81 15.09
CA PRO A 44 1.42 -16.30 14.25
C PRO A 44 0.49 -15.38 15.06
N CYS A 45 0.06 -14.27 14.46
CA CYS A 45 -0.99 -13.45 15.06
C CYS A 45 -2.30 -14.26 15.11
N PRO A 46 -3.00 -14.34 16.25
CA PRO A 46 -4.18 -15.20 16.39
C PRO A 46 -5.28 -14.94 15.37
N THR A 47 -5.51 -13.69 15.01
CA THR A 47 -6.55 -13.29 14.04
C THR A 47 -6.10 -13.40 12.57
N TYR A 48 -4.79 -13.34 12.33
CA TYR A 48 -4.17 -13.34 11.00
C TYR A 48 -2.87 -14.14 11.04
N PRO A 49 -2.93 -15.48 10.91
CA PRO A 49 -1.76 -16.36 11.05
C PRO A 49 -0.62 -16.05 10.07
N GLU A 50 -0.93 -15.42 8.94
CA GLU A 50 0.05 -14.95 7.98
C GLU A 50 0.89 -13.76 8.49
N ILE A 51 0.39 -13.03 9.48
CA ILE A 51 1.13 -11.98 10.17
C ILE A 51 1.97 -12.61 11.27
N ARG A 52 3.28 -12.54 11.12
CA ARG A 52 4.24 -13.10 12.07
C ARG A 52 4.72 -12.03 13.04
N VAL A 53 4.55 -12.27 14.34
CA VAL A 53 4.95 -11.34 15.41
C VAL A 53 6.29 -11.80 15.98
N ALA A 54 7.30 -10.91 15.95
CA ALA A 54 8.64 -11.22 16.47
C ALA A 54 8.67 -11.30 18.01
N VAL A 55 9.47 -12.22 18.55
CA VAL A 55 9.62 -12.46 19.98
C VAL A 55 10.92 -11.85 20.46
N PHE A 56 10.84 -10.91 21.41
CA PHE A 56 12.00 -10.23 22.03
C PHE A 56 13.08 -9.73 21.04
N PRO A 57 12.72 -8.99 19.98
CA PRO A 57 13.63 -8.72 18.87
C PRO A 57 14.73 -7.70 19.18
N TYR A 58 14.70 -7.02 20.33
CA TYR A 58 15.53 -5.82 20.57
C TYR A 58 17.05 -6.10 20.40
N ARG A 59 17.58 -7.15 21.02
CA ARG A 59 19.04 -7.45 20.96
C ARG A 59 19.49 -7.75 19.53
N GLU A 60 18.69 -8.54 18.83
CA GLU A 60 18.98 -8.94 17.44
C GLU A 60 18.80 -7.74 16.49
N MET A 61 17.79 -6.90 16.69
CA MET A 61 17.60 -5.65 15.95
C MET A 61 18.78 -4.71 16.13
N ALA A 62 19.23 -4.50 17.38
CA ALA A 62 20.38 -3.68 17.69
C ALA A 62 21.66 -4.18 16.97
N ARG A 63 21.91 -5.49 17.03
CA ARG A 63 23.05 -6.12 16.34
C ARG A 63 22.99 -5.90 14.84
N ARG A 64 21.82 -6.04 14.22
CA ARG A 64 21.62 -5.86 12.76
C ARG A 64 21.83 -4.42 12.32
N ILE A 65 21.29 -3.45 13.06
CA ILE A 65 21.47 -2.03 12.75
C ILE A 65 22.94 -1.65 12.91
N ALA A 66 23.57 -2.05 14.00
CA ALA A 66 24.99 -1.78 14.24
C ALA A 66 25.91 -2.41 13.18
N ALA A 67 25.65 -3.67 12.82
CA ALA A 67 26.46 -4.39 11.82
C ALA A 67 26.32 -3.82 10.41
N PHE A 68 25.12 -3.38 10.01
CA PHE A 68 24.88 -2.77 8.71
C PHE A 68 25.33 -1.31 8.65
N ASN A 69 25.33 -0.62 9.79
CA ASN A 69 25.68 0.79 9.93
C ASN A 69 25.02 1.69 8.85
N PRO A 70 23.68 1.78 8.81
CA PRO A 70 22.97 2.42 7.71
C PRO A 70 23.22 3.93 7.68
N HIS A 71 23.39 4.50 6.47
CA HIS A 71 23.36 5.94 6.25
C HIS A 71 21.97 6.54 6.50
N ALA A 72 20.92 5.80 6.17
CA ALA A 72 19.52 6.17 6.44
C ALA A 72 18.76 4.95 6.96
N LEU A 73 17.90 5.18 7.96
CA LEU A 73 17.05 4.16 8.55
C LEU A 73 15.59 4.60 8.49
N HIS A 74 14.76 3.75 7.91
CA HIS A 74 13.33 3.94 7.79
C HIS A 74 12.58 2.85 8.54
N ILE A 75 11.74 3.23 9.50
CA ILE A 75 10.87 2.33 10.26
C ILE A 75 9.48 2.40 9.63
N ALA A 76 9.15 1.40 8.82
CA ALA A 76 7.97 1.44 7.98
C ALA A 76 6.67 1.05 8.70
N THR A 77 6.75 0.36 9.84
CA THR A 77 5.56 -0.12 10.58
C THR A 77 5.72 0.08 12.08
N GLU A 78 4.59 0.21 12.77
CA GLU A 78 4.50 0.48 14.22
C GLU A 78 4.48 -0.79 15.07
N GLY A 79 4.81 -1.93 14.48
CA GLY A 79 4.79 -3.22 15.16
C GLY A 79 5.99 -3.45 16.07
N VAL A 80 6.19 -4.70 16.47
CA VAL A 80 7.20 -5.10 17.47
C VAL A 80 8.62 -4.81 16.96
N LEU A 81 8.89 -5.06 15.67
CA LEU A 81 10.19 -4.74 15.06
C LEU A 81 10.40 -3.24 14.97
N GLY A 82 9.36 -2.50 14.55
CA GLY A 82 9.42 -1.03 14.51
C GLY A 82 9.70 -0.43 15.90
N CYS A 83 9.05 -0.90 16.94
CA CYS A 83 9.30 -0.48 18.32
C CYS A 83 10.73 -0.81 18.79
N ALA A 84 11.25 -1.98 18.43
CA ALA A 84 12.61 -2.37 18.76
C ALA A 84 13.66 -1.48 18.06
N ALA A 85 13.48 -1.22 16.77
CA ALA A 85 14.34 -0.32 16.01
C ALA A 85 14.29 1.12 16.55
N ARG A 86 13.08 1.65 16.81
CA ARG A 86 12.88 2.96 17.41
C ARG A 86 13.61 3.09 18.74
N ARG A 87 13.47 2.09 19.63
CA ARG A 87 14.17 2.10 20.94
C ARG A 87 15.67 2.15 20.78
N TYR A 88 16.23 1.34 19.87
CA TYR A 88 17.66 1.32 19.59
C TYR A 88 18.14 2.66 19.02
N CYS A 89 17.45 3.21 18.03
CA CYS A 89 17.83 4.51 17.46
C CYS A 89 17.85 5.60 18.52
N LEU A 90 16.89 5.64 19.41
CA LEU A 90 16.84 6.62 20.49
C LEU A 90 17.96 6.42 21.51
N SER A 91 18.32 5.17 21.86
CA SER A 91 19.43 4.91 22.80
C SER A 91 20.80 5.29 22.22
N GLU A 92 20.98 5.17 20.92
CA GLU A 92 22.23 5.52 20.21
C GLU A 92 22.24 6.95 19.64
N GLY A 93 21.15 7.69 19.79
CA GLY A 93 21.02 9.03 19.22
C GLY A 93 20.97 9.06 17.68
N LEU A 94 20.56 7.96 17.07
CA LEU A 94 20.42 7.84 15.61
C LEU A 94 19.12 8.50 15.16
N ARG A 95 19.18 9.26 14.05
CA ARG A 95 18.03 9.83 13.38
C ARG A 95 17.38 8.76 12.49
N PHE A 96 16.06 8.79 12.39
CA PHE A 96 15.30 7.85 11.56
C PHE A 96 14.02 8.49 11.04
N THR A 97 13.45 7.89 10.00
CA THR A 97 12.14 8.26 9.44
C THR A 97 11.13 7.15 9.67
N THR A 98 9.84 7.48 9.64
CA THR A 98 8.75 6.53 9.80
C THR A 98 7.71 6.67 8.69
N SER A 99 6.80 5.69 8.54
CA SER A 99 5.64 5.78 7.65
C SER A 99 4.34 5.42 8.35
N TYR A 100 3.30 6.18 8.05
CA TYR A 100 1.92 5.85 8.40
C TYR A 100 1.25 5.20 7.18
N HIS A 101 1.20 3.87 7.15
CA HIS A 101 0.69 3.12 6.01
C HIS A 101 -0.79 2.76 6.13
N THR A 102 -1.28 2.58 7.35
CA THR A 102 -2.60 1.97 7.61
C THR A 102 -3.37 2.78 8.63
N GLN A 103 -4.67 2.93 8.42
CA GLN A 103 -5.57 3.53 9.42
C GLN A 103 -5.81 2.55 10.61
N PHE A 104 -4.71 2.18 11.25
CA PHE A 104 -4.68 1.20 12.33
C PHE A 104 -5.67 1.51 13.48
N PRO A 105 -5.89 2.77 13.91
CA PRO A 105 -6.89 3.09 14.93
C PRO A 105 -8.31 2.66 14.57
N GLN A 106 -8.71 2.82 13.29
CA GLN A 106 -10.02 2.42 12.80
C GLN A 106 -10.16 0.90 12.78
N TYR A 107 -9.09 0.18 12.37
CA TYR A 107 -9.08 -1.29 12.40
C TYR A 107 -9.13 -1.85 13.82
N LEU A 108 -8.43 -1.25 14.76
CA LEU A 108 -8.51 -1.65 16.17
C LEU A 108 -9.90 -1.42 16.74
N ARG A 109 -10.51 -0.26 16.47
CA ARG A 109 -11.84 0.07 16.97
C ARG A 109 -12.93 -0.88 16.46
N SER A 110 -12.82 -1.37 15.21
CA SER A 110 -13.79 -2.32 14.66
C SER A 110 -13.71 -3.71 15.27
N ARG A 111 -12.64 -4.03 16.01
CA ARG A 111 -12.37 -5.36 16.58
C ARG A 111 -12.27 -5.41 18.10
N ALA A 112 -11.98 -4.29 18.72
CA ALA A 112 -11.84 -4.20 20.17
C ALA A 112 -12.36 -2.82 20.66
N PRO A 113 -12.90 -2.73 21.88
CA PRO A 113 -13.42 -1.47 22.44
C PRO A 113 -12.29 -0.51 22.85
N ILE A 114 -11.30 -0.32 21.98
CA ILE A 114 -10.18 0.58 22.20
C ILE A 114 -10.59 1.99 21.72
N PRO A 115 -10.55 3.01 22.57
CA PRO A 115 -10.87 4.38 22.18
C PRO A 115 -9.88 4.90 21.13
N LEU A 116 -10.37 5.57 20.08
CA LEU A 116 -9.53 6.15 19.03
C LEU A 116 -8.44 7.07 19.57
N TRP A 117 -8.74 7.87 20.60
CA TRP A 117 -7.77 8.79 21.18
C TRP A 117 -6.54 8.08 21.76
N ALA A 118 -6.73 6.89 22.36
CA ALA A 118 -5.63 6.08 22.91
C ALA A 118 -4.74 5.53 21.81
N SER A 119 -5.34 4.98 20.74
CA SER A 119 -4.59 4.49 19.57
C SER A 119 -3.81 5.62 18.89
N TYR A 120 -4.45 6.79 18.67
CA TYR A 120 -3.74 7.92 18.07
C TYR A 120 -2.66 8.51 18.99
N ARG A 121 -2.82 8.45 20.34
CA ARG A 121 -1.76 8.85 21.28
C ARG A 121 -0.55 7.94 21.16
N ALA A 122 -0.76 6.62 21.07
CA ALA A 122 0.33 5.66 20.88
C ALA A 122 1.06 5.89 19.56
N LEU A 123 0.34 6.11 18.47
CA LEU A 123 0.93 6.39 17.15
C LEU A 123 1.69 7.72 17.13
N ARG A 124 1.15 8.78 17.76
CA ARG A 124 1.90 10.05 17.89
C ARG A 124 3.20 9.87 18.67
N TRP A 125 3.17 9.08 19.77
CA TRP A 125 4.39 8.75 20.50
C TRP A 125 5.38 8.01 19.63
N PHE A 126 4.91 7.07 18.81
CA PHE A 126 5.78 6.30 17.92
C PHE A 126 6.41 7.17 16.84
N HIS A 127 5.60 7.86 16.05
CA HIS A 127 6.06 8.65 14.91
C HIS A 127 6.74 9.97 15.31
N GLY A 128 6.34 10.56 16.43
CA GLY A 128 6.86 11.84 16.90
C GLY A 128 8.34 11.83 17.30
N ALA A 129 8.95 10.66 17.42
CA ALA A 129 10.39 10.51 17.65
C ALA A 129 11.21 10.47 16.34
N GLY A 130 10.55 10.25 15.20
CA GLY A 130 11.20 10.28 13.89
C GLY A 130 11.37 11.70 13.35
N GLU A 131 12.39 11.92 12.53
CA GLU A 131 12.63 13.20 11.85
C GLU A 131 11.51 13.56 10.87
N ARG A 132 10.95 12.54 10.23
CA ARG A 132 9.81 12.66 9.29
C ARG A 132 8.91 11.45 9.39
N CYS A 133 7.60 11.70 9.25
CA CYS A 133 6.60 10.65 9.10
C CYS A 133 5.99 10.74 7.70
N PHE A 134 6.21 9.71 6.90
CA PHE A 134 5.73 9.62 5.53
C PHE A 134 4.25 9.26 5.49
N VAL A 135 3.48 10.00 4.73
CA VAL A 135 2.02 9.83 4.58
C VAL A 135 1.67 9.77 3.10
N SER A 136 0.76 8.87 2.73
CA SER A 136 0.48 8.59 1.32
C SER A 136 -0.34 9.66 0.60
N THR A 137 -1.24 10.37 1.31
CA THR A 137 -2.22 11.28 0.70
C THR A 137 -2.36 12.59 1.47
N SER A 138 -2.84 13.63 0.78
CA SER A 138 -3.07 14.93 1.37
C SER A 138 -4.18 14.92 2.42
N THR A 139 -5.21 14.12 2.21
CA THR A 139 -6.32 14.00 3.17
C THR A 139 -5.87 13.35 4.45
N VAL A 140 -5.15 12.22 4.38
CA VAL A 140 -4.59 11.56 5.57
C VAL A 140 -3.58 12.48 6.27
N THR A 141 -2.78 13.26 5.53
CA THR A 141 -1.88 14.25 6.11
C THR A 141 -2.65 15.29 6.94
N ARG A 142 -3.71 15.86 6.39
CA ARG A 142 -4.57 16.83 7.12
C ARG A 142 -5.22 16.22 8.36
N GLU A 143 -5.73 14.99 8.23
CA GLU A 143 -6.33 14.28 9.35
C GLU A 143 -5.34 14.00 10.50
N LEU A 144 -4.13 13.59 10.18
CA LEU A 144 -3.09 13.35 11.18
C LEU A 144 -2.59 14.65 11.81
N ALA A 145 -2.41 15.72 11.02
CA ALA A 145 -2.04 17.03 11.49
C ALA A 145 -3.09 17.58 12.49
N ALA A 146 -4.39 17.45 12.17
CA ALA A 146 -5.48 17.84 13.08
C ALA A 146 -5.48 17.04 14.39
N ARG A 147 -4.87 15.84 14.41
CA ARG A 147 -4.68 15.01 15.60
C ARG A 147 -3.33 15.25 16.31
N GLY A 148 -2.57 16.27 15.90
CA GLY A 148 -1.33 16.68 16.53
C GLY A 148 -0.10 15.87 16.13
N PHE A 149 -0.11 15.16 15.00
CA PHE A 149 1.10 14.60 14.43
C PHE A 149 1.95 15.71 13.81
N ARG A 150 3.27 15.54 13.90
CA ARG A 150 4.26 16.53 13.42
C ARG A 150 5.18 15.88 12.38
N HIS A 151 5.94 16.71 11.66
CA HIS A 151 6.94 16.27 10.67
C HIS A 151 6.36 15.37 9.58
N LEU A 152 5.09 15.59 9.22
CA LEU A 152 4.41 14.85 8.16
C LEU A 152 4.97 15.27 6.80
N VAL A 153 5.38 14.29 6.00
CA VAL A 153 5.82 14.51 4.62
C VAL A 153 5.03 13.60 3.68
N ARG A 154 4.67 14.14 2.52
CA ARG A 154 3.97 13.36 1.52
C ARG A 154 4.93 12.40 0.83
N TRP A 155 4.44 11.19 0.62
CA TRP A 155 5.07 10.15 -0.17
C TRP A 155 3.99 9.37 -0.91
N GLN A 156 3.77 9.72 -2.16
CA GLN A 156 2.78 9.05 -2.99
C GLN A 156 3.24 7.63 -3.36
N ARG A 157 2.30 6.80 -3.82
CA ARG A 157 2.58 5.44 -4.26
C ARG A 157 2.75 5.40 -5.77
N GLY A 158 3.45 4.38 -6.22
CA GLY A 158 3.64 4.12 -7.63
C GLY A 158 2.79 2.97 -8.15
N VAL A 159 2.83 2.80 -9.45
CA VAL A 159 2.31 1.65 -10.18
C VAL A 159 3.35 1.21 -11.22
N ASP A 160 3.40 -0.09 -11.48
CA ASP A 160 4.22 -0.67 -12.56
C ASP A 160 3.43 -0.61 -13.87
N THR A 161 3.70 0.42 -14.66
CA THR A 161 2.98 0.67 -15.91
C THR A 161 3.45 -0.21 -17.09
N GLU A 162 4.51 -0.99 -16.91
CA GLU A 162 4.93 -2.01 -17.87
C GLU A 162 4.14 -3.31 -17.67
N VAL A 163 3.86 -3.65 -16.41
CA VAL A 163 3.02 -4.80 -16.06
C VAL A 163 1.54 -4.49 -16.23
N PHE A 164 1.09 -3.37 -15.64
CA PHE A 164 -0.31 -2.93 -15.73
C PHE A 164 -0.48 -2.02 -16.93
N GLN A 165 -1.11 -2.55 -17.99
CA GLN A 165 -1.37 -1.83 -19.24
C GLN A 165 -2.69 -2.28 -19.85
N PRO A 166 -3.30 -1.49 -20.75
CA PRO A 166 -4.49 -1.91 -21.49
C PRO A 166 -4.27 -3.24 -22.19
N GLY A 167 -5.28 -4.09 -22.21
CA GLY A 167 -5.24 -5.43 -22.79
C GLY A 167 -6.57 -5.82 -23.42
N PRO A 168 -6.65 -7.04 -24.00
CA PRO A 168 -7.84 -7.50 -24.67
C PRO A 168 -9.02 -7.66 -23.70
N LYS A 169 -10.17 -7.11 -24.10
CA LYS A 169 -11.40 -7.20 -23.32
C LYS A 169 -11.99 -8.60 -23.30
N GLU A 170 -11.65 -9.41 -24.29
CA GLU A 170 -12.10 -10.78 -24.51
C GLU A 170 -11.35 -11.81 -23.63
N PHE A 171 -10.37 -11.37 -22.86
CA PHE A 171 -9.61 -12.23 -21.92
C PHE A 171 -10.55 -12.99 -20.93
N LEU A 172 -11.67 -12.37 -20.58
CA LEU A 172 -12.70 -13.00 -19.73
C LEU A 172 -13.98 -13.24 -20.55
N ASP A 173 -14.40 -14.50 -20.61
CA ASP A 173 -15.71 -14.90 -21.17
C ASP A 173 -16.80 -14.69 -20.11
N LEU A 174 -17.21 -13.44 -19.92
CA LEU A 174 -18.24 -13.02 -18.97
C LEU A 174 -19.17 -11.98 -19.60
N PRO A 175 -20.48 -12.03 -19.31
CA PRO A 175 -21.43 -10.99 -19.74
C PRO A 175 -20.99 -9.58 -19.31
N ARG A 176 -20.99 -8.65 -20.26
CA ARG A 176 -20.59 -7.26 -20.02
C ARG A 176 -21.79 -6.39 -19.67
N PRO A 177 -21.58 -5.25 -18.97
CA PRO A 177 -20.27 -4.75 -18.49
C PRO A 177 -19.75 -5.54 -17.28
N ILE A 178 -18.43 -5.72 -17.20
CA ILE A 178 -17.76 -6.42 -16.08
C ILE A 178 -17.34 -5.39 -15.03
N ALA A 179 -17.92 -5.46 -13.84
CA ALA A 179 -17.46 -4.73 -12.67
C ALA A 179 -16.51 -5.60 -11.86
N ALA A 180 -15.27 -5.14 -11.64
CA ALA A 180 -14.25 -5.89 -10.92
C ALA A 180 -13.96 -5.30 -9.54
N TYR A 181 -13.79 -6.17 -8.55
CA TYR A 181 -13.15 -5.86 -7.27
C TYR A 181 -11.79 -6.53 -7.21
N VAL A 182 -10.78 -5.82 -6.70
CA VAL A 182 -9.44 -6.36 -6.45
C VAL A 182 -9.02 -6.08 -5.02
N GLY A 183 -8.64 -7.12 -4.30
CA GLY A 183 -8.11 -6.98 -2.95
C GLY A 183 -8.45 -8.12 -2.02
N ARG A 184 -8.02 -7.96 -0.76
CA ARG A 184 -8.33 -8.91 0.30
C ARG A 184 -9.84 -8.95 0.57
N ILE A 185 -10.40 -10.16 0.67
CA ILE A 185 -11.83 -10.34 0.98
C ILE A 185 -11.99 -10.40 2.51
N ALA A 186 -12.20 -9.22 3.11
CA ALA A 186 -12.32 -9.04 4.55
C ALA A 186 -13.35 -7.96 4.88
N VAL A 187 -13.85 -7.97 6.11
CA VAL A 187 -14.92 -7.06 6.56
C VAL A 187 -14.56 -5.59 6.35
N GLU A 188 -13.32 -5.20 6.65
CA GLU A 188 -12.81 -3.84 6.49
C GLU A 188 -12.74 -3.36 5.05
N LYS A 189 -12.80 -4.28 4.06
CA LYS A 189 -12.80 -3.97 2.63
C LYS A 189 -14.20 -3.80 2.05
N ASN A 190 -15.24 -4.06 2.85
CA ASN A 190 -16.63 -3.81 2.51
C ASN A 190 -17.09 -4.45 1.19
N VAL A 191 -16.55 -5.64 0.86
CA VAL A 191 -16.80 -6.36 -0.41
C VAL A 191 -18.30 -6.70 -0.58
N GLY A 192 -19.00 -6.94 0.53
CA GLY A 192 -20.43 -7.20 0.52
C GLY A 192 -21.25 -6.09 -0.13
N THR A 193 -20.88 -4.81 0.07
CA THR A 193 -21.54 -3.68 -0.59
C THR A 193 -21.38 -3.72 -2.12
N PHE A 194 -20.20 -4.07 -2.62
CA PHE A 194 -19.98 -4.29 -4.06
C PHE A 194 -20.84 -5.45 -4.58
N LEU A 195 -20.87 -6.55 -3.85
CA LEU A 195 -21.64 -7.74 -4.26
C LEU A 195 -23.14 -7.51 -4.21
N ALA A 196 -23.64 -6.73 -3.27
CA ALA A 196 -25.06 -6.40 -3.12
C ALA A 196 -25.53 -5.31 -4.11
N MET A 197 -24.64 -4.50 -4.69
CA MET A 197 -25.07 -3.42 -5.60
C MET A 197 -25.80 -3.96 -6.84
N PRO A 198 -26.88 -3.28 -7.33
CA PRO A 198 -27.53 -3.65 -8.60
C PRO A 198 -26.56 -3.44 -9.77
N TRP A 199 -26.39 -4.49 -10.60
CA TRP A 199 -25.50 -4.49 -11.75
C TRP A 199 -26.06 -5.37 -12.89
N ALA A 200 -26.09 -4.86 -14.09
CA ALA A 200 -26.70 -5.56 -15.24
C ALA A 200 -25.78 -6.60 -15.89
N GLY A 201 -24.46 -6.49 -15.67
CA GLY A 201 -23.46 -7.41 -16.21
C GLY A 201 -22.86 -8.33 -15.14
N SER A 202 -21.60 -8.67 -15.30
CA SER A 202 -20.88 -9.58 -14.40
C SER A 202 -20.17 -8.86 -13.27
N LYS A 203 -20.11 -9.49 -12.11
CA LYS A 203 -19.25 -9.09 -10.98
C LYS A 203 -18.08 -10.05 -10.87
N LEU A 204 -16.88 -9.50 -10.94
CA LEU A 204 -15.62 -10.23 -10.82
C LEU A 204 -14.94 -9.87 -9.50
N VAL A 205 -14.59 -10.87 -8.68
CA VAL A 205 -13.87 -10.71 -7.42
C VAL A 205 -12.49 -11.34 -7.56
N ILE A 206 -11.44 -10.50 -7.53
CA ILE A 206 -10.05 -10.90 -7.64
C ILE A 206 -9.40 -10.74 -6.27
N GLY A 207 -9.14 -11.82 -5.60
CA GLY A 207 -8.56 -11.84 -4.27
C GLY A 207 -9.04 -13.01 -3.42
N ASP A 208 -8.59 -13.03 -2.19
CA ASP A 208 -8.96 -14.04 -1.21
C ASP A 208 -8.98 -13.42 0.20
N GLY A 209 -9.53 -14.14 1.15
CA GLY A 209 -9.54 -13.70 2.53
C GLY A 209 -10.62 -14.38 3.37
N PRO A 210 -10.67 -14.06 4.68
CA PRO A 210 -11.52 -14.77 5.63
C PRO A 210 -13.02 -14.71 5.34
N ALA A 211 -13.49 -13.68 4.63
CA ALA A 211 -14.92 -13.55 4.28
C ALA A 211 -15.30 -14.19 2.93
N ARG A 212 -14.34 -14.80 2.21
CA ARG A 212 -14.60 -15.32 0.86
C ARG A 212 -15.67 -16.38 0.83
N ALA A 213 -15.54 -17.43 1.62
CA ALA A 213 -16.47 -18.58 1.57
C ALA A 213 -17.93 -18.16 1.84
N GLU A 214 -18.13 -17.26 2.79
CA GLU A 214 -19.44 -16.72 3.13
C GLU A 214 -20.01 -15.88 1.99
N LEU A 215 -19.24 -14.93 1.45
CA LEU A 215 -19.68 -14.03 0.38
C LEU A 215 -19.89 -14.76 -0.95
N GLU A 216 -19.09 -15.77 -1.27
CA GLU A 216 -19.26 -16.61 -2.46
C GLU A 216 -20.56 -17.43 -2.39
N ALA A 217 -20.90 -17.96 -1.21
CA ALA A 217 -22.17 -18.67 -0.98
C ALA A 217 -23.38 -17.73 -1.06
N GLN A 218 -23.28 -16.51 -0.55
CA GLN A 218 -24.36 -15.52 -0.59
C GLN A 218 -24.57 -14.90 -1.99
N HIS A 219 -23.54 -14.89 -2.85
CA HIS A 219 -23.53 -14.26 -4.17
C HIS A 219 -23.06 -15.22 -5.28
N PRO A 220 -23.77 -16.33 -5.55
CA PRO A 220 -23.33 -17.37 -6.49
C PRO A 220 -23.23 -16.89 -7.95
N ALA A 221 -23.85 -15.77 -8.30
CA ALA A 221 -23.73 -15.15 -9.63
C ALA A 221 -22.43 -14.37 -9.82
N ALA A 222 -21.69 -14.06 -8.76
CA ALA A 222 -20.40 -13.37 -8.85
C ALA A 222 -19.27 -14.37 -9.13
N ARG A 223 -18.30 -13.97 -9.94
CA ARG A 223 -17.14 -14.79 -10.29
C ARG A 223 -15.98 -14.50 -9.35
N PHE A 224 -15.63 -15.46 -8.50
CA PHE A 224 -14.46 -15.41 -7.61
C PHE A 224 -13.28 -16.18 -8.22
N VAL A 225 -12.15 -15.50 -8.47
CA VAL A 225 -10.99 -16.11 -9.14
C VAL A 225 -9.78 -16.32 -8.22
N GLY A 226 -9.89 -15.95 -6.94
CA GLY A 226 -8.78 -16.03 -5.99
C GLY A 226 -7.73 -14.95 -6.21
N PHE A 227 -6.60 -15.06 -5.51
CA PHE A 227 -5.48 -14.14 -5.72
C PHE A 227 -4.90 -14.25 -7.13
N ARG A 228 -4.61 -13.09 -7.74
CA ARG A 228 -3.87 -12.93 -8.97
C ARG A 228 -2.75 -11.93 -8.75
N PHE A 229 -1.62 -12.07 -9.46
CA PHE A 229 -0.44 -11.25 -9.29
C PHE A 229 0.19 -10.91 -10.64
N GLY A 230 0.96 -9.81 -10.69
CA GLY A 230 1.72 -9.41 -11.87
C GLY A 230 0.87 -9.34 -13.13
N SER A 231 1.33 -9.93 -14.21
CA SER A 231 0.64 -9.92 -15.52
C SER A 231 -0.72 -10.62 -15.51
N ASP A 232 -0.92 -11.64 -14.67
CA ASP A 232 -2.21 -12.32 -14.55
C ASP A 232 -3.26 -11.38 -13.92
N LEU A 233 -2.90 -10.64 -12.86
CA LEU A 233 -3.76 -9.60 -12.30
C LEU A 233 -4.04 -8.49 -13.32
N ALA A 234 -3.01 -8.05 -14.05
CA ALA A 234 -3.14 -7.01 -15.07
C ALA A 234 -4.11 -7.42 -16.18
N SER A 235 -4.05 -8.68 -16.66
CA SER A 235 -4.96 -9.22 -17.68
C SER A 235 -6.43 -9.23 -17.18
N HIS A 236 -6.65 -9.66 -15.93
CA HIS A 236 -7.99 -9.65 -15.35
C HIS A 236 -8.54 -8.21 -15.18
N LEU A 237 -7.69 -7.27 -14.73
CA LEU A 237 -8.06 -5.86 -14.62
C LEU A 237 -8.36 -5.24 -15.97
N ALA A 238 -7.47 -5.43 -16.95
CA ALA A 238 -7.63 -4.87 -18.29
C ALA A 238 -8.91 -5.35 -18.99
N ALA A 239 -9.37 -6.56 -18.69
CA ALA A 239 -10.62 -7.11 -19.22
C ALA A 239 -11.89 -6.51 -18.57
N ALA A 240 -11.79 -5.91 -17.38
CA ALA A 240 -12.93 -5.26 -16.73
C ALA A 240 -13.35 -3.94 -17.42
N ASP A 241 -14.61 -3.53 -17.24
CA ASP A 241 -15.12 -2.25 -17.73
C ASP A 241 -15.03 -1.16 -16.68
N VAL A 242 -15.17 -1.53 -15.41
CA VAL A 242 -15.03 -0.63 -14.26
C VAL A 242 -14.44 -1.40 -13.08
N MET A 243 -13.52 -0.79 -12.37
CA MET A 243 -13.06 -1.29 -11.07
C MET A 243 -13.86 -0.62 -9.96
N VAL A 244 -14.44 -1.41 -9.08
CA VAL A 244 -15.22 -0.92 -7.94
C VAL A 244 -14.41 -1.05 -6.67
N PHE A 245 -14.19 0.07 -5.98
CA PHE A 245 -13.43 0.16 -4.75
C PHE A 245 -14.33 0.51 -3.55
N PRO A 246 -14.91 -0.49 -2.87
CA PRO A 246 -15.92 -0.27 -1.84
C PRO A 246 -15.35 0.04 -0.45
N SER A 247 -14.02 0.08 -0.30
CA SER A 247 -13.36 0.29 0.99
C SER A 247 -13.60 1.70 1.55
N LEU A 248 -13.82 1.79 2.87
CA LEU A 248 -14.05 3.05 3.58
C LEU A 248 -12.83 3.53 4.39
N THR A 249 -11.77 2.73 4.49
CA THR A 249 -10.69 2.94 5.46
C THR A 249 -9.28 2.80 4.87
N ASP A 250 -9.13 2.81 3.57
CA ASP A 250 -7.81 2.75 2.92
C ASP A 250 -7.10 4.13 2.96
N THR A 251 -5.78 4.10 3.12
CA THR A 251 -4.97 5.33 3.10
C THR A 251 -4.61 5.78 1.69
N PHE A 252 -4.67 4.88 0.70
CA PHE A 252 -4.34 5.15 -0.70
C PHE A 252 -5.14 4.28 -1.68
N GLY A 253 -5.01 2.94 -1.60
CA GLY A 253 -5.62 2.00 -2.54
C GLY A 253 -4.78 1.84 -3.81
N LEU A 254 -3.66 1.10 -3.75
CA LEU A 254 -2.77 0.85 -4.91
C LEU A 254 -3.52 0.33 -6.13
N VAL A 255 -4.50 -0.53 -5.91
CA VAL A 255 -5.32 -1.12 -6.97
C VAL A 255 -6.06 -0.09 -7.83
N ASN A 256 -6.30 1.13 -7.30
CA ASN A 256 -6.88 2.22 -8.08
C ASN A 256 -5.91 2.66 -9.20
N LEU A 257 -4.61 2.80 -8.88
CA LEU A 257 -3.60 3.10 -9.89
C LEU A 257 -3.38 1.93 -10.85
N GLU A 258 -3.43 0.70 -10.36
CA GLU A 258 -3.30 -0.51 -11.18
C GLU A 258 -4.45 -0.62 -12.20
N ALA A 259 -5.69 -0.36 -11.78
CA ALA A 259 -6.84 -0.31 -12.68
C ALA A 259 -6.71 0.82 -13.71
N MET A 260 -6.39 2.04 -13.26
CA MET A 260 -6.19 3.17 -14.17
C MET A 260 -5.04 2.90 -15.15
N ALA A 261 -3.97 2.22 -14.73
CA ALA A 261 -2.88 1.82 -15.60
C ALA A 261 -3.33 0.84 -16.70
N CYS A 262 -4.30 0.00 -16.41
CA CYS A 262 -4.96 -0.86 -17.39
C CYS A 262 -6.03 -0.13 -18.26
N GLY A 263 -6.19 1.19 -18.09
CA GLY A 263 -7.22 1.96 -18.79
C GLY A 263 -8.63 1.69 -18.24
N VAL A 264 -8.76 1.24 -17.00
CA VAL A 264 -10.05 0.91 -16.37
C VAL A 264 -10.42 2.00 -15.37
N PRO A 265 -11.57 2.67 -15.55
CA PRO A 265 -12.04 3.70 -14.64
C PRO A 265 -12.46 3.11 -13.28
N VAL A 266 -12.40 3.94 -12.25
CA VAL A 266 -12.66 3.51 -10.86
C VAL A 266 -13.96 4.11 -10.35
N ALA A 267 -14.78 3.29 -9.70
CA ALA A 267 -15.93 3.73 -8.90
C ALA A 267 -15.63 3.53 -7.42
N ALA A 268 -15.74 4.57 -6.61
CA ALA A 268 -15.40 4.50 -5.20
C ALA A 268 -16.26 5.43 -4.34
N PHE A 269 -16.24 5.22 -3.02
CA PHE A 269 -16.78 6.18 -2.07
C PHE A 269 -15.87 7.42 -1.96
N PRO A 270 -16.43 8.63 -1.70
CA PRO A 270 -15.68 9.86 -1.52
C PRO A 270 -15.01 9.92 -0.12
N VAL A 271 -14.08 9.02 0.12
CA VAL A 271 -13.34 8.88 1.39
C VAL A 271 -11.84 9.04 1.17
N ALA A 272 -11.09 9.18 2.28
CA ALA A 272 -9.62 9.25 2.23
C ALA A 272 -9.03 8.07 1.44
N GLY A 273 -8.01 8.33 0.66
CA GLY A 273 -7.47 7.43 -0.35
C GLY A 273 -8.08 7.72 -1.72
N PRO A 274 -9.29 7.26 -2.05
CA PRO A 274 -9.94 7.53 -3.33
C PRO A 274 -9.98 9.01 -3.74
N ILE A 275 -10.35 9.93 -2.84
CA ILE A 275 -10.43 11.38 -3.16
C ILE A 275 -9.07 12.03 -3.48
N ASP A 276 -7.96 11.39 -3.13
CA ASP A 276 -6.61 11.89 -3.41
C ASP A 276 -5.97 11.23 -4.64
N VAL A 277 -6.53 10.09 -5.09
CA VAL A 277 -5.96 9.25 -6.16
C VAL A 277 -6.76 9.34 -7.46
N ILE A 278 -8.09 9.44 -7.33
CA ILE A 278 -9.03 9.46 -8.44
C ILE A 278 -9.36 10.92 -8.78
N ASP A 279 -9.20 11.27 -10.05
CA ASP A 279 -9.66 12.54 -10.58
C ASP A 279 -11.15 12.36 -10.94
N ASP A 280 -12.06 12.84 -10.05
CA ASP A 280 -13.51 12.62 -10.15
C ASP A 280 -14.09 13.15 -11.48
N GLY A 281 -14.87 12.32 -12.16
CA GLY A 281 -15.42 12.60 -13.49
C GLY A 281 -14.42 12.46 -14.65
N VAL A 282 -13.15 12.10 -14.39
CA VAL A 282 -12.10 11.94 -15.42
C VAL A 282 -11.53 10.52 -15.39
N THR A 283 -11.00 10.07 -14.25
CA THR A 283 -10.40 8.73 -14.11
C THR A 283 -11.24 7.77 -13.27
N GLY A 284 -12.33 8.26 -12.75
CA GLY A 284 -13.30 7.50 -11.97
C GLY A 284 -14.43 8.39 -11.49
N VAL A 285 -15.34 7.80 -10.73
CA VAL A 285 -16.48 8.51 -10.14
C VAL A 285 -16.53 8.25 -8.64
N LEU A 286 -16.61 9.34 -7.87
CA LEU A 286 -16.74 9.30 -6.42
C LEU A 286 -18.18 9.59 -6.02
N ASP A 287 -18.87 8.60 -5.45
CA ASP A 287 -20.26 8.76 -5.04
C ASP A 287 -20.57 7.91 -3.81
N VAL A 288 -21.53 8.38 -2.98
CA VAL A 288 -22.08 7.61 -1.85
C VAL A 288 -22.95 6.44 -2.31
N ASP A 289 -23.49 6.50 -3.52
CA ASP A 289 -24.15 5.39 -4.22
C ASP A 289 -23.13 4.73 -5.18
N LEU A 290 -22.58 3.61 -4.74
CA LEU A 290 -21.54 2.89 -5.47
C LEU A 290 -22.02 2.35 -6.82
N ALA A 291 -23.32 1.95 -6.92
CA ALA A 291 -23.90 1.49 -8.18
C ALA A 291 -24.05 2.63 -9.19
N ARG A 292 -24.39 3.84 -8.72
CA ARG A 292 -24.43 5.05 -9.54
C ARG A 292 -23.03 5.44 -10.00
N ALA A 293 -22.04 5.40 -9.08
CA ALA A 293 -20.65 5.63 -9.42
C ALA A 293 -20.16 4.68 -10.52
N ALA A 294 -20.40 3.39 -10.36
CA ALA A 294 -19.98 2.35 -11.31
C ALA A 294 -20.62 2.54 -12.70
N ARG A 295 -21.93 2.85 -12.76
CA ARG A 295 -22.59 3.12 -14.05
C ARG A 295 -22.02 4.36 -14.76
N ARG A 296 -21.82 5.47 -14.03
CA ARG A 296 -21.24 6.69 -14.61
C ARG A 296 -19.79 6.51 -15.03
N ALA A 297 -19.04 5.67 -14.34
CA ALA A 297 -17.65 5.38 -14.67
C ALA A 297 -17.50 4.68 -16.03
N LEU A 298 -18.53 3.97 -16.52
CA LEU A 298 -18.52 3.33 -17.85
C LEU A 298 -18.40 4.33 -19.01
N ASP A 299 -18.82 5.58 -18.80
CA ASP A 299 -18.81 6.64 -19.83
C ASP A 299 -17.48 7.38 -19.90
N LEU A 300 -16.52 7.07 -18.99
CA LEU A 300 -15.23 7.75 -18.93
C LEU A 300 -14.23 7.19 -19.96
N ASN A 301 -13.32 8.05 -20.41
CA ASN A 301 -12.32 7.68 -21.41
C ASN A 301 -11.18 6.86 -20.77
N PRO A 302 -10.94 5.61 -21.19
CA PRO A 302 -9.85 4.78 -20.72
C PRO A 302 -8.44 5.39 -20.90
N ALA A 303 -8.26 6.24 -21.92
CA ALA A 303 -6.98 6.89 -22.18
C ALA A 303 -6.61 7.89 -21.07
N ASP A 304 -7.59 8.58 -20.48
CA ASP A 304 -7.34 9.51 -19.37
C ASP A 304 -6.93 8.76 -18.09
N CYS A 305 -7.54 7.61 -17.83
CA CYS A 305 -7.13 6.71 -16.76
C CYS A 305 -5.65 6.31 -16.93
N ARG A 306 -5.29 5.83 -18.12
CA ARG A 306 -3.90 5.45 -18.44
C ARG A 306 -2.94 6.63 -18.29
N ALA A 307 -3.28 7.80 -18.84
CA ALA A 307 -2.45 8.98 -18.75
C ALA A 307 -2.20 9.43 -17.31
N ARG A 308 -3.21 9.31 -16.44
CA ARG A 308 -3.07 9.58 -14.99
C ARG A 308 -2.09 8.61 -14.33
N ALA A 309 -2.21 7.31 -14.60
CA ALA A 309 -1.36 6.28 -14.02
C ALA A 309 0.11 6.42 -14.46
N LEU A 310 0.36 6.78 -15.72
CA LEU A 310 1.72 6.98 -16.25
C LEU A 310 2.52 8.08 -15.51
N ARG A 311 1.84 9.02 -14.85
CA ARG A 311 2.48 10.04 -14.00
C ARG A 311 2.84 9.54 -12.60
N SER A 312 2.51 8.29 -12.27
CA SER A 312 2.66 7.69 -10.94
C SER A 312 3.54 6.43 -10.99
N GLY A 313 4.71 6.51 -11.62
CA GLY A 313 5.67 5.40 -11.65
C GLY A 313 6.34 5.15 -10.30
N TRP A 314 6.81 3.92 -10.07
CA TRP A 314 7.58 3.59 -8.87
C TRP A 314 8.93 4.31 -8.79
N ASP A 315 9.51 4.68 -9.92
CA ASP A 315 10.73 5.52 -9.99
C ASP A 315 10.48 6.90 -9.37
N VAL A 316 9.39 7.57 -9.75
CA VAL A 316 8.99 8.87 -9.20
C VAL A 316 8.70 8.75 -7.71
N SER A 317 7.89 7.77 -7.31
CA SER A 317 7.56 7.50 -5.91
C SER A 317 8.82 7.25 -5.05
N THR A 318 9.79 6.50 -5.59
CA THR A 318 11.02 6.17 -4.87
C THR A 318 11.97 7.37 -4.77
N ARG A 319 12.02 8.25 -5.77
CA ARG A 319 12.76 9.52 -5.69
C ARG A 319 12.18 10.46 -4.64
N GLU A 320 10.85 10.54 -4.51
CA GLU A 320 10.21 11.28 -3.43
C GLU A 320 10.59 10.71 -2.05
N PHE A 321 10.59 9.39 -1.93
CA PHE A 321 11.00 8.70 -0.71
C PHE A 321 12.46 9.00 -0.36
N GLU A 322 13.38 8.83 -1.32
CA GLU A 322 14.80 9.09 -1.18
C GLU A 322 15.09 10.52 -0.70
N ALA A 323 14.48 11.50 -1.37
CA ALA A 323 14.67 12.93 -1.07
C ALA A 323 14.24 13.32 0.36
N GLN A 324 13.37 12.53 0.97
CA GLN A 324 12.83 12.79 2.30
C GLN A 324 13.47 11.93 3.40
N LEU A 325 14.36 10.99 3.06
CA LEU A 325 15.10 10.23 4.07
C LEU A 325 16.00 11.15 4.91
N ALA A 326 16.07 10.88 6.21
CA ALA A 326 17.02 11.54 7.09
C ALA A 326 18.31 10.73 7.18
N SER A 327 19.46 11.40 7.18
CA SER A 327 20.74 10.76 7.53
C SER A 327 20.69 10.28 8.98
N CYS A 328 21.13 9.04 9.23
CA CYS A 328 21.26 8.50 10.59
C CYS A 328 22.29 9.23 11.43
N GLN A 329 23.31 9.82 10.79
CA GLN A 329 24.40 10.53 11.48
C GLN A 329 24.03 11.99 11.70
N ARG A 330 24.46 12.56 12.83
CA ARG A 330 24.24 13.98 13.17
C ARG A 330 25.02 14.96 12.28
N HIS A 331 26.05 14.49 11.56
CA HIS A 331 26.82 15.29 10.62
C HIS A 331 26.44 14.92 9.18
N GLU A 332 26.20 15.94 8.37
CA GLU A 332 25.94 15.79 6.93
C GLU A 332 27.19 15.24 6.23
N VAL A 333 27.27 13.93 6.10
CA VAL A 333 28.16 13.31 5.13
C VAL A 333 27.35 13.21 3.84
N SER A 334 27.83 13.83 2.77
CA SER A 334 27.18 13.72 1.46
C SER A 334 27.23 12.25 1.01
N TRP A 335 26.09 11.58 1.08
CA TRP A 335 25.91 10.16 0.80
C TRP A 335 25.63 9.87 -0.70
N ARG A 336 26.15 10.74 -1.60
CA ARG A 336 26.10 10.45 -3.03
C ARG A 336 27.03 9.28 -3.33
N VAL A 337 26.45 8.21 -3.84
CA VAL A 337 27.08 6.96 -4.22
C VAL A 337 28.21 7.21 -5.21
N ARG A 338 29.35 6.52 -5.04
CA ARG A 338 30.32 6.35 -6.10
C ARG A 338 29.66 5.61 -7.26
N PRO A 339 29.74 6.09 -8.50
CA PRO A 339 29.26 5.31 -9.63
C PRO A 339 29.99 3.97 -9.65
N HIS A 340 29.25 2.89 -9.81
CA HIS A 340 29.79 1.56 -10.04
C HIS A 340 30.66 1.64 -11.30
N PRO A 341 31.91 1.12 -11.29
CA PRO A 341 32.69 1.08 -12.50
C PRO A 341 31.89 0.26 -13.53
N ALA A 342 31.70 0.85 -14.71
CA ALA A 342 31.09 0.17 -15.82
C ALA A 342 31.87 -1.12 -16.10
N VAL A 343 31.15 -2.26 -16.10
CA VAL A 343 31.72 -3.52 -16.58
C VAL A 343 32.04 -3.28 -18.07
N SER A 344 33.32 -3.14 -18.37
CA SER A 344 33.81 -3.07 -19.72
C SER A 344 33.45 -4.39 -20.41
N ALA A 345 32.53 -4.33 -21.35
CA ALA A 345 32.35 -5.41 -22.33
C ALA A 345 33.57 -5.43 -23.21
N THR A 346 34.47 -6.38 -22.92
CA THR A 346 35.53 -6.79 -23.85
C THR A 346 35.45 -8.30 -23.97
N GLY A 347 35.24 -8.77 -25.20
CA GLY A 347 35.34 -10.15 -25.64
C GLY A 347 34.07 -10.71 -26.21
#